data_babc646571fb1eef5fd0a3a2a16c6cb1
#
_entry.id   babc646571fb1eef5fd0a3a2a16c6cb1
#
_cell.length_a   1.000
_cell.length_b   1.000
_cell.length_c   1.000
_cell.angle_alpha   90.00
_cell.angle_beta   90.00
_cell.angle_gamma   90.00
#
_symmetry.space_group_name_H-M   'P 1'
#
loop_
_entity.id
_entity.type
_entity.pdbx_description
1 polymer ?
#
loop_
_entity_poly.entity_id
_entity_poly.type
_entity_poly.pdbx_seq_one_letter_code
_entity_poly.pdbx_strand_id
1 'polypeptide(L)'
;MNHFSNKNYFTMPNEIFSLGLDASEIAVYAYLRCLESRSTYQCWPSYTTIGNAVGRAKNRVMRYGDALAEKGLISTEPTSVLTRSGIKKNGNLRYTLRPIREAVELFHNRQMAAVERAAERQRVQRKLSAMDMLPGA
;
A
#
# COMPACT_ATOMS: atom_id res chain seq x y z
N MET A 1 31.33 13.77 -11.16
CA MET A 1 30.61 13.70 -11.27
C MET A 1 30.06 13.56 -11.55
N ASN A 2 29.79 13.50 -11.32
CA ASN A 2 29.00 13.41 -11.42
C ASN A 2 28.49 13.29 -11.50
N HIS A 3 28.33 13.26 -11.35
CA HIS A 3 27.59 13.14 -11.33
C HIS A 3 26.91 12.89 -11.70
N PHE A 4 27.13 12.87 -11.81
CA PHE A 4 26.24 12.70 -12.03
C PHE A 4 25.51 12.22 -12.23
N SER A 5 25.85 12.41 -12.36
CA SER A 5 24.77 11.47 -12.16
C SER A 5 24.05 11.62 -10.81
N ASN A 6 24.33 12.59 -10.10
CA ASN A 6 23.52 12.89 -8.92
C ASN A 6 22.27 13.59 -9.37
N LYS A 7 21.30 12.77 -9.72
CA LYS A 7 19.99 13.27 -10.07
C LYS A 7 19.26 13.62 -8.78
N ASN A 8 18.74 14.82 -8.70
CA ASN A 8 17.94 15.28 -7.57
C ASN A 8 16.48 14.88 -7.76
N TYR A 9 16.24 13.70 -8.28
CA TYR A 9 14.90 13.19 -8.49
C TYR A 9 14.88 11.67 -8.45
N PHE A 10 13.70 11.12 -8.25
CA PHE A 10 13.45 9.69 -8.30
C PHE A 10 12.26 9.43 -9.22
N THR A 11 12.09 8.17 -9.61
CA THR A 11 10.99 7.79 -10.51
C THR A 11 9.91 7.06 -9.74
N MET A 12 8.68 7.15 -10.24
CA MET A 12 7.54 6.41 -9.72
C MET A 12 6.82 5.69 -10.86
N PRO A 13 6.23 4.52 -10.57
CA PRO A 13 5.42 3.84 -11.58
C PRO A 13 4.22 4.70 -11.96
N ASN A 14 3.93 4.77 -13.25
CA ASN A 14 2.75 5.49 -13.74
C ASN A 14 1.45 4.92 -13.18
N GLU A 15 1.43 3.63 -12.93
CA GLU A 15 0.27 2.89 -12.44
C GLU A 15 -0.22 3.34 -11.08
N ILE A 16 0.63 4.07 -10.34
CA ILE A 16 0.29 4.54 -8.99
C ILE A 16 -1.04 5.31 -8.95
N PHE A 17 -1.39 5.98 -10.02
CA PHE A 17 -2.61 6.77 -10.08
C PHE A 17 -3.84 5.94 -10.43
N SER A 18 -3.68 4.67 -10.77
CA SER A 18 -4.76 3.77 -11.18
C SER A 18 -5.10 2.72 -10.14
N LEU A 19 -4.53 2.79 -8.94
CA LEU A 19 -4.64 1.74 -7.93
C LEU A 19 -5.59 2.09 -6.78
N GLY A 20 -6.34 3.18 -6.91
CA GLY A 20 -7.30 3.57 -5.87
C GLY A 20 -6.65 4.10 -4.60
N LEU A 21 -5.46 4.68 -4.71
CA LEU A 21 -4.78 5.30 -3.58
C LEU A 21 -5.27 6.73 -3.38
N ASP A 22 -5.36 7.17 -2.12
CA ASP A 22 -5.60 8.59 -1.87
C ASP A 22 -4.28 9.37 -1.90
N ALA A 23 -4.39 10.69 -1.83
CA ALA A 23 -3.23 11.57 -1.93
C ALA A 23 -2.18 11.31 -0.85
N SER A 24 -2.63 11.01 0.37
CA SER A 24 -1.72 10.75 1.49
C SER A 24 -0.98 9.41 1.32
N GLU A 25 -1.67 8.40 0.84
CA GLU A 25 -1.05 7.11 0.52
C GLU A 25 0.00 7.27 -0.57
N ILE A 26 -0.32 8.03 -1.61
CA ILE A 26 0.64 8.33 -2.69
C ILE A 26 1.85 9.06 -2.14
N ALA A 27 1.64 10.05 -1.25
CA ALA A 27 2.75 10.81 -0.68
C ALA A 27 3.68 9.91 0.15
N VAL A 28 3.12 9.04 0.98
CA VAL A 28 3.92 8.11 1.78
C VAL A 28 4.68 7.14 0.87
N TYR A 29 4.02 6.58 -0.12
CA TYR A 29 4.66 5.70 -1.08
C TYR A 29 5.80 6.41 -1.82
N ALA A 30 5.56 7.64 -2.26
CA ALA A 30 6.57 8.44 -2.95
C ALA A 30 7.80 8.66 -2.07
N TYR A 31 7.59 8.95 -0.80
CA TYR A 31 8.72 9.16 0.11
C TYR A 31 9.52 7.87 0.31
N LEU A 32 8.86 6.74 0.46
CA LEU A 32 9.54 5.44 0.58
C LEU A 32 10.33 5.12 -0.72
N ARG A 33 9.75 5.40 -1.88
CA ARG A 33 10.45 5.26 -3.16
C ARG A 33 11.70 6.12 -3.22
N CYS A 34 11.61 7.34 -2.71
CA CYS A 34 12.73 8.26 -2.67
C CYS A 34 13.88 7.72 -1.81
N LEU A 35 13.56 7.01 -0.74
CA LEU A 35 14.54 6.50 0.24
C LEU A 35 15.08 5.12 -0.09
N GLU A 36 14.41 4.33 -0.92
CA GLU A 36 14.76 2.92 -1.11
C GLU A 36 16.17 2.74 -1.67
N SER A 37 16.83 1.69 -1.21
CA SER A 37 18.05 1.23 -1.84
C SER A 37 17.71 0.63 -3.21
N ARG A 38 18.45 1.01 -4.24
CA ARG A 38 18.22 0.51 -5.60
C ARG A 38 18.55 -0.97 -5.75
N SER A 39 19.37 -1.52 -4.87
CA SER A 39 19.74 -2.93 -4.93
C SER A 39 18.81 -3.83 -4.14
N THR A 40 18.25 -3.33 -3.04
CA THR A 40 17.41 -4.15 -2.16
C THR A 40 15.94 -3.70 -2.14
N TYR A 41 15.65 -2.50 -2.64
CA TYR A 41 14.32 -1.89 -2.62
C TYR A 41 13.79 -1.70 -1.19
N GLN A 42 14.70 -1.52 -0.24
CA GLN A 42 14.37 -1.44 1.19
C GLN A 42 14.78 -0.10 1.79
N CYS A 43 14.05 0.31 2.81
CA CYS A 43 14.38 1.49 3.62
C CYS A 43 13.81 1.33 5.03
N TRP A 44 14.31 2.13 5.97
CA TRP A 44 13.97 2.01 7.40
C TRP A 44 13.62 3.35 8.05
N PRO A 45 12.84 4.24 7.42
CA PRO A 45 12.50 5.50 8.06
C PRO A 45 11.57 5.28 9.25
N SER A 46 11.71 6.13 10.29
CA SER A 46 10.76 6.12 11.39
C SER A 46 9.44 6.74 10.96
N TYR A 47 8.37 6.47 11.70
CA TYR A 47 7.07 7.12 11.46
C TYR A 47 7.18 8.64 11.55
N THR A 48 7.98 9.13 12.51
CA THR A 48 8.20 10.58 12.66
C THR A 48 8.89 11.16 11.43
N THR A 49 9.90 10.47 10.90
CA THR A 49 10.61 10.90 9.68
C THR A 49 9.65 10.97 8.50
N ILE A 50 8.84 9.92 8.30
CA ILE A 50 7.85 9.90 7.22
C ILE A 50 6.85 11.03 7.43
N GLY A 51 6.31 11.17 8.64
CA GLY A 51 5.32 12.18 8.97
C GLY A 51 5.82 13.60 8.70
N ASN A 52 7.06 13.88 9.06
CA ASN A 52 7.66 15.19 8.79
C ASN A 52 7.81 15.45 7.29
N ALA A 53 8.15 14.42 6.52
CA ALA A 53 8.33 14.57 5.08
C ALA A 53 6.99 14.79 4.35
N VAL A 54 5.92 14.13 4.78
CA VAL A 54 4.63 14.18 4.08
C VAL A 54 3.60 15.09 4.76
N GLY A 55 3.96 15.69 5.90
CA GLY A 55 3.08 16.61 6.61
C GLY A 55 1.89 15.92 7.26
N ARG A 56 2.10 14.74 7.84
CA ARG A 56 1.04 13.98 8.51
C ARG A 56 1.48 13.52 9.89
N ALA A 57 0.52 13.38 10.80
CA ALA A 57 0.77 12.88 12.14
C ALA A 57 1.18 11.39 12.10
N LYS A 58 1.95 10.99 13.10
CA LYS A 58 2.48 9.64 13.24
C LYS A 58 1.42 8.55 13.10
N ASN A 59 0.29 8.68 13.78
CA ASN A 59 -0.78 7.67 13.73
C ASN A 59 -1.36 7.52 12.32
N ARG A 60 -1.43 8.63 11.57
CA ARG A 60 -1.91 8.59 10.19
C ARG A 60 -0.91 7.89 9.28
N VAL A 61 0.38 8.16 9.49
CA VAL A 61 1.45 7.47 8.74
C VAL A 61 1.35 5.97 8.93
N MET A 62 1.12 5.52 10.17
CA MET A 62 0.94 4.09 10.43
C MET A 62 -0.19 3.49 9.60
N ARG A 63 -1.34 4.18 9.55
CA ARG A 63 -2.49 3.72 8.77
C ARG A 63 -2.22 3.72 7.26
N TYR A 64 -1.52 4.73 6.77
CA TYR A 64 -1.16 4.78 5.34
C TYR A 64 -0.20 3.66 4.98
N GLY A 65 0.76 3.36 5.86
CA GLY A 65 1.66 2.23 5.67
C GLY A 65 0.91 0.90 5.61
N ASP A 66 -0.03 0.70 6.53
CA ASP A 66 -0.86 -0.51 6.55
C ASP A 66 -1.70 -0.62 5.26
N ALA A 67 -2.25 0.50 4.80
CA ALA A 67 -3.04 0.52 3.57
C ALA A 67 -2.19 0.18 2.34
N LEU A 68 -0.98 0.73 2.27
CA LEU A 68 -0.06 0.42 1.17
C LEU A 68 0.34 -1.06 1.17
N ALA A 69 0.56 -1.63 2.35
CA ALA A 69 0.88 -3.05 2.48
C ALA A 69 -0.31 -3.92 2.05
N GLU A 70 -1.50 -3.57 2.48
CA GLU A 70 -2.72 -4.28 2.09
C GLU A 70 -2.95 -4.24 0.58
N LYS A 71 -2.60 -3.14 -0.06
CA LYS A 71 -2.75 -2.97 -1.51
C LYS A 71 -1.60 -3.57 -2.32
N GLY A 72 -0.63 -4.19 -1.65
CA GLY A 72 0.45 -4.92 -2.32
C GLY A 72 1.59 -4.06 -2.84
N LEU A 73 1.65 -2.78 -2.45
CA LEU A 73 2.69 -1.87 -2.91
C LEU A 73 3.97 -2.01 -2.12
N ILE A 74 3.85 -2.37 -0.84
CA ILE A 74 5.00 -2.55 0.05
C ILE A 74 4.77 -3.79 0.92
N SER A 75 5.85 -4.30 1.48
CA SER A 75 5.78 -5.21 2.62
C SER A 75 6.58 -4.59 3.76
N THR A 76 6.21 -4.93 4.99
CA THR A 76 6.86 -4.39 6.18
C THR A 76 7.29 -5.53 7.07
N GLU A 77 8.43 -5.37 7.73
CA GLU A 77 8.94 -6.33 8.68
C GLU A 77 9.44 -5.61 9.93
N PRO A 78 9.11 -6.10 11.11
CA PRO A 78 9.67 -5.52 12.33
C PRO A 78 11.17 -5.78 12.37
N THR A 79 11.90 -4.83 12.95
CA THR A 79 13.33 -4.99 13.20
C THR A 79 13.58 -4.84 14.71
N SER A 80 14.76 -5.27 15.12
CA SER A 80 15.16 -5.13 16.52
C SER A 80 16.62 -4.68 16.57
N VAL A 81 16.97 -3.96 17.64
CA VAL A 81 18.32 -3.50 17.90
C VAL A 81 18.73 -3.93 19.30
N LEU A 82 20.02 -4.25 19.47
CA LEU A 82 20.58 -4.50 20.78
C LEU A 82 21.19 -3.21 21.32
N THR A 83 20.81 -2.86 22.55
CA THR A 83 21.42 -1.72 23.22
C THR A 83 22.78 -2.11 23.78
N ARG A 84 23.57 -1.15 24.23
CA ARG A 84 24.85 -1.40 24.88
C ARG A 84 24.74 -2.31 26.09
N SER A 85 23.59 -2.26 26.79
CA SER A 85 23.33 -3.12 27.95
C SER A 85 22.85 -4.52 27.56
N GLY A 86 22.79 -4.85 26.26
CA GLY A 86 22.35 -6.14 25.78
C GLY A 86 20.84 -6.31 25.72
N ILE A 87 20.06 -5.25 25.94
CA ILE A 87 18.60 -5.30 25.89
C ILE A 87 18.16 -5.19 24.45
N LYS A 88 17.28 -6.09 24.04
CA LYS A 88 16.69 -6.07 22.70
C LYS A 88 15.52 -5.10 22.67
N LYS A 89 15.55 -4.13 21.75
CA LYS A 89 14.49 -3.16 21.56
C LYS A 89 13.98 -3.21 20.15
N ASN A 90 12.70 -2.83 19.97
CA ASN A 90 12.13 -2.70 18.63
C ASN A 90 12.81 -1.56 17.87
N GLY A 91 13.24 -1.84 16.65
CA GLY A 91 13.73 -0.82 15.73
C GLY A 91 12.61 -0.31 14.84
N ASN A 92 12.98 0.52 13.86
CA ASN A 92 12.06 0.97 12.85
C ASN A 92 11.64 -0.21 11.95
N LEU A 93 10.45 -0.11 11.36
CA LEU A 93 10.05 -1.11 10.37
C LEU A 93 10.98 -1.10 9.18
N ARG A 94 11.23 -2.26 8.62
CA ARG A 94 11.87 -2.39 7.32
C ARG A 94 10.78 -2.42 6.27
N TYR A 95 10.83 -1.43 5.37
CA TYR A 95 9.89 -1.32 4.26
C TYR A 95 10.56 -1.88 3.01
N THR A 96 9.90 -2.81 2.35
CA THR A 96 10.35 -3.31 1.05
C THR A 96 9.32 -2.89 0.01
N LEU A 97 9.76 -2.13 -0.99
CA LEU A 97 8.87 -1.74 -2.08
C LEU A 97 8.76 -2.91 -3.05
N ARG A 98 7.52 -3.33 -3.28
CA ARG A 98 7.22 -4.50 -4.09
C ARG A 98 7.13 -4.11 -5.56
N PRO A 99 7.37 -5.06 -6.49
CA PRO A 99 7.14 -4.77 -7.91
C PRO A 99 5.72 -4.27 -8.13
N ILE A 100 5.58 -3.19 -8.87
CA ILE A 100 4.26 -2.56 -9.09
C ILE A 100 3.26 -3.52 -9.71
N ARG A 101 3.74 -4.49 -10.46
CA ARG A 101 2.88 -5.51 -11.08
C ARG A 101 2.07 -6.28 -10.05
N GLU A 102 2.63 -6.53 -8.86
CA GLU A 102 1.92 -7.24 -7.80
C GLU A 102 0.71 -6.45 -7.32
N ALA A 103 0.87 -5.14 -7.15
CA ALA A 103 -0.24 -4.27 -6.74
C ALA A 103 -1.30 -4.17 -7.84
N VAL A 104 -0.87 -4.07 -9.08
CA VAL A 104 -1.77 -4.02 -10.23
C VAL A 104 -2.62 -5.30 -10.32
N GLU A 105 -1.98 -6.45 -10.21
CA GLU A 105 -2.69 -7.74 -10.25
C GLU A 105 -3.69 -7.86 -9.10
N LEU A 106 -3.29 -7.48 -7.89
CA LEU A 106 -4.15 -7.53 -6.72
C LEU A 106 -5.36 -6.61 -6.89
N PHE A 107 -5.13 -5.38 -7.35
CA PHE A 107 -6.19 -4.42 -7.62
C PHE A 107 -7.18 -4.96 -8.65
N HIS A 108 -6.66 -5.49 -9.76
CA HIS A 108 -7.47 -6.06 -10.82
C HIS A 108 -8.32 -7.24 -10.31
N ASN A 109 -7.71 -8.15 -9.55
CA ASN A 109 -8.41 -9.31 -9.01
C ASN A 109 -9.53 -8.88 -8.05
N ARG A 110 -9.29 -7.86 -7.24
CA ARG A 110 -10.31 -7.32 -6.34
C ARG A 110 -11.45 -6.66 -7.10
N GLN A 111 -11.14 -5.96 -8.21
CA GLN A 111 -12.16 -5.37 -9.07
C GLN A 111 -13.04 -6.44 -9.71
N MET A 112 -12.41 -7.49 -10.22
CA MET A 112 -13.15 -8.61 -10.83
C MET A 112 -14.03 -9.33 -9.80
N ALA A 113 -13.51 -9.56 -8.61
CA ALA A 113 -14.29 -10.17 -7.53
C ALA A 113 -15.48 -9.30 -7.14
N ALA A 114 -15.31 -7.97 -7.12
CA ALA A 114 -16.41 -7.05 -6.82
C ALA A 114 -17.49 -7.09 -7.89
N VAL A 115 -17.09 -7.17 -9.17
CA VAL A 115 -18.03 -7.30 -10.30
C VAL A 115 -18.82 -8.60 -10.18
N GLU A 116 -18.15 -9.70 -9.87
CA GLU A 116 -18.80 -11.00 -9.71
C GLU A 116 -19.80 -11.00 -8.57
N ARG A 117 -19.42 -10.40 -7.42
CA ARG A 117 -20.33 -10.27 -6.28
C ARG A 117 -21.57 -9.43 -6.61
N ALA A 118 -21.36 -8.33 -7.36
CA ALA A 118 -22.49 -7.49 -7.79
C ALA A 118 -23.42 -8.25 -8.72
N ALA A 119 -22.88 -9.01 -9.68
CA ALA A 119 -23.67 -9.83 -10.59
C ALA A 119 -24.46 -10.89 -9.84
N GLU A 120 -23.84 -11.54 -8.84
CA GLU A 120 -24.50 -12.54 -8.03
C GLU A 120 -25.63 -11.93 -7.21
N ARG A 121 -25.42 -10.77 -6.62
CA ARG A 121 -26.49 -10.05 -5.89
C ARG A 121 -27.66 -9.73 -6.81
N GLN A 122 -27.40 -9.31 -8.03
CA GLN A 122 -28.47 -9.05 -9.00
C GLN A 122 -29.24 -10.32 -9.35
N ARG A 123 -28.55 -11.44 -9.54
CA ARG A 123 -29.20 -12.71 -9.83
C ARG A 123 -30.11 -13.14 -8.68
N VAL A 124 -29.63 -13.02 -7.45
CA VAL A 124 -30.40 -13.35 -6.26
C VAL A 124 -31.61 -12.43 -6.15
N GLN A 125 -31.42 -11.13 -6.37
CA GLN A 125 -32.50 -10.16 -6.28
C GLN A 125 -33.59 -10.43 -7.33
N ARG A 126 -33.20 -10.81 -8.55
CA ARG A 126 -34.17 -11.18 -9.61
C ARG A 126 -34.96 -12.41 -9.22
N LYS A 127 -34.31 -13.43 -8.65
CA LYS A 127 -34.99 -14.62 -8.16
C LYS A 127 -36.00 -14.29 -7.08
N LEU A 128 -35.63 -13.48 -6.12
CA LEU A 128 -36.53 -13.06 -5.04
C LEU A 128 -37.70 -12.28 -5.59
N SER A 129 -37.48 -11.35 -6.51
CA SER A 129 -38.54 -10.59 -7.16
C SER A 129 -39.49 -11.49 -7.92
N ALA A 130 -38.98 -12.47 -8.65
CA ALA A 130 -39.79 -13.42 -9.38
C ALA A 130 -40.64 -14.29 -8.44
N MET A 131 -40.09 -14.68 -7.31
CA MET A 131 -40.82 -15.43 -6.27
C MET A 131 -41.96 -14.59 -5.67
N ASP A 132 -41.69 -13.31 -5.41
CA ASP A 132 -42.70 -12.39 -4.88
C ASP A 132 -43.83 -12.15 -5.88
N MET A 133 -43.57 -12.27 -7.18
CA MET A 133 -44.58 -12.08 -8.22
C MET A 133 -45.37 -13.34 -8.55
N LEU A 134 -44.98 -14.48 -8.01
CA LEU A 134 -45.76 -15.71 -8.20
C LEU A 134 -47.09 -15.61 -7.44
N PRO A 135 -48.19 -16.13 -8.02
CA PRO A 135 -49.48 -16.17 -7.28
C PRO A 135 -49.27 -16.91 -5.99
N GLY A 136 -49.75 -16.33 -4.91
CA GLY A 136 -49.73 -16.95 -3.62
C GLY A 136 -50.45 -18.29 -3.63
N ALA A 137 -49.81 -19.30 -3.14
CA ALA A 137 -50.44 -20.60 -3.00
C ALA A 137 -51.42 -20.56 -1.85
#